data_983636a0d23b522e6cf3299026aba286
#
_entry.id   983636a0d23b522e6cf3299026aba286
#
_cell.length_a   1.000
_cell.length_b   1.000
_cell.length_c   1.000
_cell.angle_alpha   90.00
_cell.angle_beta   90.00
_cell.angle_gamma   90.00
#
_symmetry.space_group_name_H-M   'P 1'
#
loop_
_entity.id
_entity.type
_entity.pdbx_description
1 polymer ?
#
loop_
_entity_poly.entity_id
_entity_poly.type
_entity_poly.pdbx_seq_one_letter_code
_entity_poly.pdbx_strand_id
1 'polypeptide(L)'
;MGFTKPDFPDVDPDAFMQKPLMERMRILATDWVDHGFGSPRMVHTIYIAKLLFFYALGGVLVATLTSGLPLLRVSQWWNQPIVYEKAVLWTVLLELIGVAGSWGPLAGKIKPMTGGILFWARPGTIRLRPWKWVPLTSGDRRTWFDVGLYIVLMISVALPLFSPGVHSDSLSAAMPGNTSGLVNPTLMIAPIVLLVIMGLRDKIVFLAARGEQYLPALIMFAVFPFVNMIIALKLLIGVVWVGAGVSKLGLHFTNVIPPMVSNSPFIPFKWLKRAHYRNYPDDLRPSHLASFMAHVPGSVVEILAPLALLFSTNKWVTIVAAVIMVCFHLFIISTFPLAVPLEWNVLFAYATVLLFLGFPAWNGYALWDMSPAWLALVVAAALLFYPILGNFRPDKVSFLPSMR
;
A
#
# COMPACT_ATOMS: atom_id res chain seq x y z
N MET A 1 13.18 25.03 -5.75
CA MET A 1 11.93 24.77 -4.97
C MET A 1 11.97 25.56 -3.67
N GLY A 2 11.00 26.47 -3.48
CA GLY A 2 10.79 27.15 -2.22
C GLY A 2 10.31 26.18 -1.14
N PHE A 3 10.54 26.52 0.16
CA PHE A 3 10.06 25.65 1.24
C PHE A 3 8.54 25.65 1.33
N THR A 4 7.91 26.82 1.30
CA THR A 4 6.46 27.02 1.42
C THR A 4 5.77 27.45 0.14
N LYS A 5 6.52 27.98 -0.81
CA LYS A 5 5.98 28.48 -2.09
C LYS A 5 6.16 27.44 -3.19
N PRO A 6 5.15 27.24 -4.05
CA PRO A 6 5.32 26.41 -5.23
C PRO A 6 6.36 27.02 -6.17
N ASP A 7 7.04 26.17 -6.92
CA ASP A 7 7.90 26.56 -8.03
C ASP A 7 7.09 26.61 -9.32
N PHE A 8 7.28 27.67 -10.09
CA PHE A 8 6.70 27.82 -11.41
C PHE A 8 7.81 28.12 -12.39
N PRO A 9 7.64 27.80 -13.71
CA PRO A 9 8.57 28.24 -14.72
C PRO A 9 8.71 29.77 -14.70
N ASP A 10 9.89 30.26 -15.03
CA ASP A 10 10.19 31.69 -15.11
C ASP A 10 9.58 32.28 -16.40
N VAL A 11 8.28 32.57 -16.35
CA VAL A 11 7.49 33.10 -17.44
C VAL A 11 6.56 34.19 -16.93
N ASP A 12 6.33 35.21 -17.74
CA ASP A 12 5.26 36.17 -17.47
C ASP A 12 3.90 35.48 -17.56
N PRO A 13 3.07 35.51 -16.49
CA PRO A 13 1.79 34.79 -16.46
C PRO A 13 0.82 35.19 -17.57
N ASP A 14 0.74 36.48 -17.90
CA ASP A 14 -0.19 36.98 -18.88
C ASP A 14 0.24 36.56 -20.30
N ALA A 15 1.52 36.71 -20.64
CA ALA A 15 2.08 36.21 -21.88
C ALA A 15 1.98 34.69 -22.00
N PHE A 16 2.17 33.97 -20.92
CA PHE A 16 2.01 32.50 -20.87
C PHE A 16 0.57 32.08 -21.18
N MET A 17 -0.42 32.77 -20.62
CA MET A 17 -1.84 32.43 -20.83
C MET A 17 -2.31 32.72 -22.28
N GLN A 18 -1.63 33.64 -22.99
CA GLN A 18 -1.93 33.93 -24.40
C GLN A 18 -1.36 32.91 -25.39
N LYS A 19 -0.40 32.06 -24.94
CA LYS A 19 0.20 31.04 -25.79
C LYS A 19 -0.78 29.89 -26.09
N PRO A 20 -0.66 29.23 -27.26
CA PRO A 20 -1.38 28.01 -27.58
C PRO A 20 -1.20 26.93 -26.50
N LEU A 21 -2.23 26.11 -26.29
CA LEU A 21 -2.22 25.07 -25.24
C LEU A 21 -0.97 24.16 -25.31
N MET A 22 -0.60 23.70 -26.50
CA MET A 22 0.55 22.80 -26.69
C MET A 22 1.88 23.48 -26.32
N GLU A 23 2.04 24.77 -26.57
CA GLU A 23 3.22 25.53 -26.21
C GLU A 23 3.29 25.70 -24.66
N ARG A 24 2.17 26.03 -24.02
CA ARG A 24 2.06 26.06 -22.57
C ARG A 24 2.42 24.72 -21.92
N MET A 25 1.86 23.64 -22.47
CA MET A 25 2.17 22.29 -21.99
C MET A 25 3.65 21.94 -22.15
N ARG A 26 4.29 22.34 -23.24
CA ARG A 26 5.73 22.12 -23.46
C ARG A 26 6.58 22.88 -22.44
N ILE A 27 6.27 24.15 -22.20
CA ILE A 27 6.96 24.96 -21.19
C ILE A 27 6.88 24.30 -19.81
N LEU A 28 5.68 23.92 -19.37
CA LEU A 28 5.48 23.25 -18.10
C LEU A 28 6.20 21.89 -18.03
N ALA A 29 6.08 21.07 -19.07
CA ALA A 29 6.72 19.76 -19.10
C ALA A 29 8.25 19.85 -19.07
N THR A 30 8.83 20.84 -19.74
CA THR A 30 10.29 21.08 -19.72
C THR A 30 10.76 21.52 -18.33
N ASP A 31 10.03 22.42 -17.66
CA ASP A 31 10.33 22.83 -16.30
C ASP A 31 10.20 21.66 -15.32
N TRP A 32 9.19 20.82 -15.48
CA TRP A 32 8.97 19.65 -14.62
C TRP A 32 10.10 18.61 -14.65
N VAL A 33 10.87 18.54 -15.73
CA VAL A 33 12.03 17.66 -15.80
C VAL A 33 13.02 17.97 -14.67
N ASP A 34 13.32 19.23 -14.46
CA ASP A 34 14.31 19.69 -13.48
C ASP A 34 13.70 19.85 -12.07
N HIS A 35 12.46 20.34 -12.00
CA HIS A 35 11.85 20.84 -10.76
C HIS A 35 10.70 19.95 -10.25
N GLY A 36 10.28 18.92 -11.00
CA GLY A 36 9.07 18.14 -10.70
C GLY A 36 7.82 19.01 -10.88
N PHE A 37 6.72 18.65 -10.18
CA PHE A 37 5.44 19.39 -10.31
C PHE A 37 5.41 20.74 -9.60
N GLY A 38 6.55 21.27 -9.21
CA GLY A 38 6.65 22.54 -8.48
C GLY A 38 6.09 22.51 -7.06
N SER A 39 5.81 21.32 -6.50
CA SER A 39 5.29 21.18 -5.15
C SER A 39 6.27 21.73 -4.11
N PRO A 40 5.82 22.55 -3.13
CA PRO A 40 6.68 23.06 -2.08
C PRO A 40 7.39 21.94 -1.31
N ARG A 41 8.63 22.14 -0.90
CA ARG A 41 9.38 21.16 -0.10
C ARG A 41 8.67 20.78 1.19
N MET A 42 7.93 21.71 1.79
CA MET A 42 7.11 21.46 2.98
C MET A 42 6.13 20.31 2.76
N VAL A 43 5.50 20.18 1.59
CA VAL A 43 4.54 19.09 1.29
C VAL A 43 5.25 17.74 1.35
N HIS A 44 6.44 17.64 0.77
CA HIS A 44 7.24 16.40 0.82
C HIS A 44 7.71 16.09 2.25
N THR A 45 8.13 17.11 3.01
CA THR A 45 8.52 16.94 4.42
C THR A 45 7.37 16.43 5.27
N ILE A 46 6.17 17.02 5.13
CA ILE A 46 4.96 16.57 5.84
C ILE A 46 4.59 15.15 5.43
N TYR A 47 4.74 14.82 4.14
CA TYR A 47 4.45 13.47 3.67
C TYR A 47 5.38 12.42 4.29
N ILE A 48 6.68 12.66 4.31
CA ILE A 48 7.66 11.77 4.97
C ILE A 48 7.42 11.70 6.48
N ALA A 49 7.15 12.84 7.12
CA ALA A 49 6.82 12.88 8.53
C ALA A 49 5.57 12.02 8.84
N LYS A 50 4.55 12.10 7.97
CA LYS A 50 3.37 11.23 8.08
C LYS A 50 3.72 9.74 8.01
N LEU A 51 4.54 9.32 7.04
CA LEU A 51 4.96 7.92 6.92
C LEU A 51 5.76 7.46 8.15
N LEU A 52 6.69 8.30 8.62
CA LEU A 52 7.54 7.98 9.75
C LEU A 52 6.74 7.96 11.07
N PHE A 53 6.03 9.05 11.38
CA PHE A 53 5.40 9.21 12.70
C PHE A 53 4.06 8.48 12.83
N PHE A 54 3.21 8.50 11.80
CA PHE A 54 1.91 7.85 11.89
C PHE A 54 1.98 6.36 11.52
N TYR A 55 2.58 6.01 10.37
CA TYR A 55 2.58 4.61 9.93
C TYR A 55 3.63 3.77 10.64
N ALA A 56 4.90 4.19 10.63
CA ALA A 56 5.97 3.39 11.23
C ALA A 56 5.97 3.49 12.76
N LEU A 57 6.30 4.65 13.32
CA LEU A 57 6.44 4.81 14.78
C LEU A 57 5.11 4.65 15.51
N GLY A 58 4.02 5.21 14.98
CA GLY A 58 2.67 5.05 15.54
C GLY A 58 2.24 3.58 15.56
N GLY A 59 2.48 2.86 14.47
CA GLY A 59 2.19 1.43 14.38
C GLY A 59 2.97 0.59 15.39
N VAL A 60 4.27 0.81 15.49
CA VAL A 60 5.13 0.14 16.48
C VAL A 60 4.71 0.49 17.90
N LEU A 61 4.47 1.76 18.19
CA LEU A 61 4.04 2.23 19.51
C LEU A 61 2.72 1.56 19.94
N VAL A 62 1.70 1.63 19.11
CA VAL A 62 0.39 1.04 19.42
C VAL A 62 0.50 -0.47 19.55
N ALA A 63 1.14 -1.15 18.59
CA ALA A 63 1.26 -2.60 18.62
C ALA A 63 2.04 -3.11 19.83
N THR A 64 3.15 -2.48 20.21
CA THR A 64 3.96 -2.90 21.36
C THR A 64 3.26 -2.60 22.67
N LEU A 65 2.74 -1.40 22.89
CA LEU A 65 2.06 -1.02 24.14
C LEU A 65 0.84 -1.89 24.42
N THR A 66 0.01 -2.12 23.40
CA THR A 66 -1.21 -2.92 23.57
C THR A 66 -0.94 -4.43 23.66
N SER A 67 0.27 -4.87 23.36
CA SER A 67 0.73 -6.26 23.50
C SER A 67 1.63 -6.49 24.72
N GLY A 68 1.86 -5.47 25.56
CA GLY A 68 2.73 -5.57 26.73
C GLY A 68 4.21 -5.77 26.40
N LEU A 69 4.65 -5.35 25.21
CA LEU A 69 6.03 -5.50 24.74
C LEU A 69 6.84 -4.21 24.94
N PRO A 70 8.13 -4.30 25.26
CA PRO A 70 8.96 -3.10 25.49
C PRO A 70 9.34 -2.43 24.17
N LEU A 71 8.81 -1.24 23.93
CA LEU A 71 9.01 -0.46 22.71
C LEU A 71 10.49 -0.32 22.27
N LEU A 72 11.37 -0.02 23.21
CA LEU A 72 12.79 0.26 22.90
C LEU A 72 13.64 -1.00 22.69
N ARG A 73 13.13 -2.18 23.01
CA ARG A 73 13.83 -3.46 22.80
C ARG A 73 13.37 -4.13 21.52
N VAL A 74 13.87 -3.63 20.37
CA VAL A 74 13.49 -4.14 19.05
C VAL A 74 13.61 -5.65 18.92
N SER A 75 14.65 -6.26 19.51
CA SER A 75 14.86 -7.71 19.50
C SER A 75 13.74 -8.51 20.13
N GLN A 76 12.92 -7.91 20.98
CA GLN A 76 11.82 -8.59 21.68
C GLN A 76 10.47 -8.50 20.94
N TRP A 77 10.33 -7.62 19.95
CA TRP A 77 9.05 -7.45 19.29
C TRP A 77 9.09 -7.56 17.74
N TRP A 78 10.24 -7.39 17.11
CA TRP A 78 10.31 -7.30 15.64
C TRP A 78 9.76 -8.52 14.90
N ASN A 79 9.86 -9.73 15.52
CA ASN A 79 9.36 -10.99 14.97
C ASN A 79 8.15 -11.55 15.74
N GLN A 80 7.49 -10.74 16.56
CA GLN A 80 6.29 -11.18 17.28
C GLN A 80 5.06 -11.12 16.35
N PRO A 81 4.32 -12.24 16.18
CA PRO A 81 3.16 -12.28 15.27
C PRO A 81 2.09 -11.25 15.61
N ILE A 82 1.80 -11.06 16.89
CA ILE A 82 0.81 -10.07 17.35
C ILE A 82 1.15 -8.64 16.95
N VAL A 83 2.45 -8.31 16.88
CA VAL A 83 2.88 -6.97 16.42
C VAL A 83 2.54 -6.77 14.96
N TYR A 84 2.68 -7.82 14.13
CA TYR A 84 2.31 -7.76 12.73
C TYR A 84 0.79 -7.68 12.55
N GLU A 85 0.02 -8.50 13.26
CA GLU A 85 -1.45 -8.44 13.21
C GLU A 85 -1.94 -7.02 13.56
N LYS A 86 -1.40 -6.43 14.62
CA LYS A 86 -1.74 -5.06 15.05
C LYS A 86 -1.21 -3.99 14.11
N ALA A 87 -0.06 -4.18 13.48
CA ALA A 87 0.44 -3.27 12.44
C ALA A 87 -0.49 -3.24 11.22
N VAL A 88 -1.05 -4.39 10.82
CA VAL A 88 -2.09 -4.46 9.79
C VAL A 88 -3.34 -3.72 10.23
N LEU A 89 -3.87 -3.99 11.42
CA LEU A 89 -5.07 -3.32 11.96
C LEU A 89 -4.87 -1.80 12.07
N TRP A 90 -3.69 -1.37 12.53
CA TRP A 90 -3.33 0.05 12.61
C TRP A 90 -3.35 0.70 11.23
N THR A 91 -2.75 0.05 10.23
CA THR A 91 -2.75 0.55 8.85
C THR A 91 -4.17 0.64 8.30
N VAL A 92 -5.00 -0.40 8.47
CA VAL A 92 -6.42 -0.38 8.08
C VAL A 92 -7.17 0.79 8.72
N LEU A 93 -6.94 1.04 10.00
CA LEU A 93 -7.58 2.14 10.71
C LEU A 93 -7.15 3.50 10.14
N LEU A 94 -5.87 3.71 9.87
CA LEU A 94 -5.38 4.95 9.25
C LEU A 94 -5.93 5.15 7.84
N GLU A 95 -6.04 4.09 7.05
CA GLU A 95 -6.63 4.13 5.70
C GLU A 95 -8.12 4.47 5.78
N LEU A 96 -8.86 3.89 6.72
CA LEU A 96 -10.27 4.22 6.96
C LEU A 96 -10.46 5.67 7.43
N ILE A 97 -9.60 6.21 8.28
CA ILE A 97 -9.62 7.62 8.66
C ILE A 97 -9.32 8.52 7.44
N GLY A 98 -8.61 8.00 6.45
CA GLY A 98 -8.24 8.72 5.23
C GLY A 98 -6.89 9.45 5.33
N VAL A 99 -6.03 9.03 6.25
CA VAL A 99 -4.67 9.59 6.40
C VAL A 99 -3.83 9.37 5.14
N ALA A 100 -4.02 8.25 4.43
CA ALA A 100 -3.31 7.94 3.20
C ALA A 100 -3.49 9.02 2.11
N GLY A 101 -4.72 9.47 1.88
CA GLY A 101 -5.02 10.47 0.85
C GLY A 101 -4.67 11.91 1.23
N SER A 102 -4.14 12.16 2.43
CA SER A 102 -3.81 13.50 2.92
C SER A 102 -2.31 13.81 2.80
N TRP A 103 -1.98 15.09 2.66
CA TRP A 103 -0.59 15.59 2.62
C TRP A 103 0.30 14.99 1.53
N GLY A 104 -0.27 14.43 0.49
CA GLY A 104 0.48 14.02 -0.69
C GLY A 104 0.84 15.22 -1.58
N PRO A 105 1.76 15.05 -2.55
CA PRO A 105 2.21 16.12 -3.43
C PRO A 105 1.10 16.86 -4.18
N LEU A 106 0.00 16.16 -4.46
CA LEU A 106 -1.17 16.74 -5.13
C LEU A 106 -2.31 17.14 -4.18
N ALA A 107 -2.15 16.92 -2.86
CA ALA A 107 -3.20 17.23 -1.90
C ALA A 107 -3.39 18.74 -1.68
N GLY A 108 -2.37 19.54 -1.87
CA GLY A 108 -2.40 21.01 -1.78
C GLY A 108 -2.80 21.59 -0.43
N LYS A 109 -3.47 20.81 0.42
CA LYS A 109 -3.97 21.19 1.75
C LYS A 109 -3.92 19.97 2.69
N ILE A 110 -3.94 20.22 3.99
CA ILE A 110 -4.02 19.18 5.03
C ILE A 110 -5.45 18.62 5.09
N LYS A 111 -5.95 18.14 3.95
CA LYS A 111 -7.27 17.50 3.86
C LYS A 111 -7.16 16.30 2.92
N PRO A 112 -7.87 15.20 3.19
CA PRO A 112 -7.92 14.07 2.27
C PRO A 112 -8.43 14.52 0.90
N MET A 113 -7.71 14.16 -0.16
CA MET A 113 -8.14 14.46 -1.52
C MET A 113 -9.26 13.55 -2.01
N THR A 114 -9.18 12.29 -1.65
CA THR A 114 -10.01 11.22 -2.23
C THR A 114 -11.08 10.72 -1.29
N GLY A 115 -11.18 11.25 -0.09
CA GLY A 115 -12.14 10.81 0.91
C GLY A 115 -11.59 10.91 2.33
N GLY A 116 -11.97 9.99 3.17
CA GLY A 116 -11.67 9.94 4.59
C GLY A 116 -12.84 10.40 5.44
N ILE A 117 -12.63 10.47 6.74
CA ILE A 117 -13.69 10.74 7.72
C ILE A 117 -14.50 12.00 7.42
N LEU A 118 -13.87 13.04 6.87
CA LEU A 118 -14.54 14.30 6.53
C LEU A 118 -15.59 14.16 5.43
N PHE A 119 -15.49 13.12 4.59
CA PHE A 119 -16.40 12.86 3.47
C PHE A 119 -17.27 11.64 3.74
N TRP A 120 -16.68 10.55 4.26
CA TRP A 120 -17.37 9.28 4.41
C TRP A 120 -18.30 9.25 5.61
N ALA A 121 -18.03 10.07 6.63
CA ALA A 121 -18.94 10.29 7.76
C ALA A 121 -20.04 11.34 7.49
N ARG A 122 -20.29 11.71 6.21
CA ARG A 122 -21.31 12.70 5.85
C ARG A 122 -22.31 12.09 4.89
N PRO A 123 -23.61 12.14 5.20
CA PRO A 123 -24.66 11.75 4.26
C PRO A 123 -24.66 12.70 3.05
N GLY A 124 -25.20 12.22 1.92
CA GLY A 124 -25.26 12.99 0.66
C GLY A 124 -23.98 12.98 -0.17
N THR A 125 -22.83 12.50 0.35
CA THR A 125 -21.59 12.34 -0.42
C THR A 125 -21.66 11.13 -1.35
N ILE A 126 -20.86 11.14 -2.43
CA ILE A 126 -20.91 10.12 -3.48
C ILE A 126 -20.48 8.75 -2.94
N ARG A 127 -21.27 7.75 -3.29
CA ARG A 127 -21.05 6.34 -3.02
C ARG A 127 -21.12 5.54 -4.34
N LEU A 128 -20.24 4.54 -4.51
CA LEU A 128 -20.22 3.70 -5.70
C LEU A 128 -20.39 2.23 -5.32
N ARG A 129 -21.50 1.63 -5.74
CA ARG A 129 -21.71 0.18 -5.65
C ARG A 129 -21.02 -0.54 -6.81
N PRO A 130 -20.34 -1.70 -6.58
CA PRO A 130 -19.72 -2.46 -7.66
C PRO A 130 -20.74 -3.19 -8.55
N TRP A 131 -21.83 -3.71 -7.97
CA TRP A 131 -22.85 -4.50 -8.68
C TRP A 131 -24.25 -3.97 -8.43
N LYS A 132 -25.01 -3.76 -9.53
CA LYS A 132 -26.38 -3.22 -9.45
C LYS A 132 -27.40 -4.23 -8.90
N TRP A 133 -27.11 -5.52 -9.02
CA TRP A 133 -28.01 -6.61 -8.61
C TRP A 133 -27.95 -6.96 -7.12
N VAL A 134 -26.95 -6.48 -6.40
CA VAL A 134 -26.85 -6.75 -4.96
C VAL A 134 -27.97 -5.99 -4.22
N PRO A 135 -28.82 -6.69 -3.46
CA PRO A 135 -29.93 -6.05 -2.73
C PRO A 135 -29.42 -5.05 -1.69
N LEU A 136 -30.25 -4.07 -1.35
CA LEU A 136 -29.96 -3.03 -0.36
C LEU A 136 -28.75 -2.12 -0.67
N THR A 137 -28.24 -2.16 -1.91
CA THR A 137 -27.11 -1.29 -2.32
C THR A 137 -27.52 -0.18 -3.28
N SER A 138 -28.80 0.00 -3.58
CA SER A 138 -29.32 1.01 -4.50
C SER A 138 -28.94 2.45 -4.07
N GLY A 139 -28.82 3.35 -5.05
CA GLY A 139 -28.44 4.75 -4.86
C GLY A 139 -26.93 4.99 -5.05
N ASP A 140 -26.59 6.25 -5.26
CA ASP A 140 -25.25 6.77 -5.55
C ASP A 140 -24.72 7.74 -4.49
N ARG A 141 -25.53 7.97 -3.43
CA ARG A 141 -25.18 8.83 -2.32
C ARG A 141 -25.23 8.09 -0.99
N ARG A 142 -24.33 8.47 -0.08
CA ARG A 142 -24.31 7.93 1.29
C ARG A 142 -25.53 8.39 2.07
N THR A 143 -26.16 7.46 2.73
CA THR A 143 -27.25 7.67 3.69
C THR A 143 -26.69 7.66 5.11
N TRP A 144 -27.51 7.97 6.11
CA TRP A 144 -27.15 7.79 7.53
C TRP A 144 -26.79 6.32 7.86
N PHE A 145 -27.37 5.35 7.16
CA PHE A 145 -26.98 3.95 7.29
C PHE A 145 -25.53 3.72 6.84
N ASP A 146 -25.10 4.32 5.73
CA ASP A 146 -23.72 4.22 5.23
C ASP A 146 -22.73 4.87 6.19
N VAL A 147 -23.12 5.99 6.80
CA VAL A 147 -22.32 6.66 7.84
C VAL A 147 -22.20 5.78 9.09
N GLY A 148 -23.32 5.20 9.55
CA GLY A 148 -23.32 4.27 10.69
C GLY A 148 -22.44 3.05 10.42
N LEU A 149 -22.57 2.43 9.24
CA LEU A 149 -21.77 1.29 8.81
C LEU A 149 -20.25 1.63 8.82
N TYR A 150 -19.90 2.81 8.32
CA TYR A 150 -18.51 3.28 8.31
C TYR A 150 -17.95 3.49 9.72
N ILE A 151 -18.73 4.11 10.62
CA ILE A 151 -18.31 4.33 12.02
C ILE A 151 -18.15 2.99 12.75
N VAL A 152 -19.11 2.09 12.61
CA VAL A 152 -19.05 0.76 13.24
C VAL A 152 -17.87 -0.05 12.69
N LEU A 153 -17.54 0.06 11.40
CA LEU A 153 -16.35 -0.54 10.82
C LEU A 153 -15.07 -0.01 11.48
N MET A 154 -14.92 1.30 11.66
CA MET A 154 -13.74 1.86 12.33
C MET A 154 -13.61 1.36 13.78
N ILE A 155 -14.73 1.33 14.52
CA ILE A 155 -14.76 0.82 15.90
C ILE A 155 -14.38 -0.67 15.92
N SER A 156 -14.92 -1.46 14.99
CA SER A 156 -14.64 -2.89 14.91
C SER A 156 -13.17 -3.22 14.60
N VAL A 157 -12.46 -2.35 13.87
CA VAL A 157 -11.01 -2.47 13.63
C VAL A 157 -10.22 -2.01 14.87
N ALA A 158 -10.68 -0.99 15.57
CA ALA A 158 -10.03 -0.48 16.76
C ALA A 158 -10.09 -1.48 17.94
N LEU A 159 -11.18 -2.20 18.10
CA LEU A 159 -11.33 -3.16 19.20
C LEU A 159 -10.21 -4.21 19.27
N PRO A 160 -9.94 -5.02 18.24
CA PRO A 160 -8.84 -6.00 18.26
C PRO A 160 -7.47 -5.32 18.35
N LEU A 161 -7.30 -4.14 17.77
CA LEU A 161 -6.06 -3.38 17.83
C LEU A 161 -5.66 -3.02 19.27
N PHE A 162 -6.63 -2.55 20.08
CA PHE A 162 -6.37 -2.12 21.46
C PHE A 162 -6.57 -3.22 22.50
N SER A 163 -7.04 -4.41 22.10
CA SER A 163 -7.17 -5.55 22.99
C SER A 163 -5.82 -6.23 23.26
N PRO A 164 -5.61 -6.82 24.44
CA PRO A 164 -4.42 -7.64 24.70
C PRO A 164 -4.44 -8.90 23.83
N GLY A 165 -3.26 -9.52 23.69
CA GLY A 165 -3.15 -10.81 23.03
C GLY A 165 -3.81 -11.94 23.84
N VAL A 166 -4.26 -12.96 23.12
CA VAL A 166 -4.82 -14.18 23.72
C VAL A 166 -3.92 -15.38 23.44
N HIS A 167 -3.96 -16.34 24.33
CA HIS A 167 -3.24 -17.59 24.16
C HIS A 167 -3.70 -18.35 22.90
N SER A 168 -2.74 -18.96 22.21
CA SER A 168 -2.99 -19.80 21.03
C SER A 168 -2.12 -21.05 21.12
N ASP A 169 -2.77 -22.22 21.14
CA ASP A 169 -2.07 -23.52 21.20
C ASP A 169 -1.17 -23.71 19.97
N SER A 170 -1.64 -23.32 18.80
CA SER A 170 -0.86 -23.42 17.55
C SER A 170 0.36 -22.51 17.53
N LEU A 171 0.28 -21.31 18.15
CA LEU A 171 1.43 -20.44 18.33
C LEU A 171 2.40 -21.03 19.35
N SER A 172 1.91 -21.48 20.49
CA SER A 172 2.74 -22.06 21.56
C SER A 172 3.50 -23.30 21.10
N ALA A 173 2.88 -24.13 20.24
CA ALA A 173 3.55 -25.28 19.62
C ALA A 173 4.68 -24.86 18.66
N ALA A 174 4.49 -23.78 17.90
CA ALA A 174 5.48 -23.31 16.94
C ALA A 174 6.54 -22.37 17.53
N MET A 175 6.21 -21.63 18.59
CA MET A 175 7.06 -20.68 19.30
C MET A 175 6.99 -20.90 20.81
N PRO A 176 7.61 -21.97 21.35
CA PRO A 176 7.65 -22.19 22.77
C PRO A 176 8.23 -20.99 23.53
N GLY A 177 7.54 -20.52 24.56
CA GLY A 177 7.94 -19.33 25.32
C GLY A 177 7.39 -18.00 24.81
N ASN A 178 6.59 -17.99 23.75
CA ASN A 178 5.84 -16.80 23.37
C ASN A 178 4.80 -16.45 24.45
N THR A 179 4.86 -15.24 24.98
CA THR A 179 3.96 -14.76 26.04
C THR A 179 2.98 -13.70 25.54
N SER A 180 3.20 -13.16 24.36
CA SER A 180 2.38 -12.06 23.80
C SER A 180 1.08 -12.57 23.13
N GLY A 181 1.02 -13.84 22.74
CA GLY A 181 -0.13 -14.46 22.09
C GLY A 181 -0.40 -13.93 20.69
N LEU A 182 -1.64 -14.07 20.24
CA LEU A 182 -2.19 -13.51 18.98
C LEU A 182 -3.35 -12.58 19.31
N VAL A 183 -3.75 -11.78 18.35
CA VAL A 183 -5.01 -11.02 18.45
C VAL A 183 -6.18 -12.01 18.50
N ASN A 184 -7.18 -11.71 19.34
CA ASN A 184 -8.34 -12.61 19.51
C ASN A 184 -9.08 -12.79 18.16
N PRO A 185 -9.12 -14.02 17.58
CA PRO A 185 -9.77 -14.30 16.31
C PRO A 185 -11.25 -13.89 16.28
N THR A 186 -11.96 -14.01 17.41
CA THR A 186 -13.37 -13.64 17.51
C THR A 186 -13.59 -12.15 17.24
N LEU A 187 -12.65 -11.30 17.70
CA LEU A 187 -12.73 -9.86 17.46
C LEU A 187 -12.46 -9.49 15.98
N MET A 188 -11.86 -10.38 15.19
CA MET A 188 -11.65 -10.17 13.75
C MET A 188 -12.91 -10.41 12.92
N ILE A 189 -13.93 -11.11 13.44
CA ILE A 189 -15.14 -11.43 12.68
C ILE A 189 -15.89 -10.15 12.28
N ALA A 190 -16.03 -9.21 13.20
CA ALA A 190 -16.77 -7.97 12.94
C ALA A 190 -16.13 -7.12 11.82
N PRO A 191 -14.84 -6.75 11.85
CA PRO A 191 -14.23 -6.00 10.76
C PRO A 191 -14.23 -6.76 9.43
N ILE A 192 -14.09 -8.10 9.41
CA ILE A 192 -14.19 -8.92 8.20
C ILE A 192 -15.58 -8.77 7.58
N VAL A 193 -16.64 -9.04 8.34
CA VAL A 193 -18.03 -8.95 7.85
C VAL A 193 -18.36 -7.54 7.38
N LEU A 194 -17.97 -6.53 8.16
CA LEU A 194 -18.24 -5.13 7.82
C LEU A 194 -17.46 -4.65 6.59
N LEU A 195 -16.22 -5.10 6.40
CA LEU A 195 -15.46 -4.83 5.16
C LEU A 195 -16.11 -5.47 3.94
N VAL A 196 -16.63 -6.71 4.05
CA VAL A 196 -17.38 -7.37 2.97
C VAL A 196 -18.63 -6.56 2.63
N ILE A 197 -19.43 -6.19 3.62
CA ILE A 197 -20.64 -5.38 3.42
C ILE A 197 -20.27 -4.02 2.79
N MET A 198 -19.19 -3.38 3.29
CA MET A 198 -18.69 -2.13 2.71
C MET A 198 -18.27 -2.32 1.25
N GLY A 199 -17.53 -3.37 0.91
CA GLY A 199 -17.12 -3.68 -0.46
C GLY A 199 -18.29 -3.85 -1.42
N LEU A 200 -19.36 -4.49 -0.98
CA LEU A 200 -20.58 -4.69 -1.76
C LEU A 200 -21.42 -3.42 -1.90
N ARG A 201 -21.33 -2.49 -0.96
CA ARG A 201 -22.17 -1.31 -0.88
C ARG A 201 -21.48 -0.04 -1.34
N ASP A 202 -20.20 0.14 -1.00
CA ASP A 202 -19.39 1.32 -1.32
C ASP A 202 -17.94 0.96 -1.63
N LYS A 203 -17.68 0.66 -2.90
CA LYS A 203 -16.32 0.30 -3.34
C LYS A 203 -15.29 1.42 -3.13
N ILE A 204 -15.71 2.69 -2.98
CA ILE A 204 -14.78 3.81 -2.73
C ILE A 204 -14.11 3.63 -1.36
N VAL A 205 -14.91 3.44 -0.31
CA VAL A 205 -14.40 3.23 1.05
C VAL A 205 -13.61 1.94 1.13
N PHE A 206 -14.11 0.85 0.54
CA PHE A 206 -13.42 -0.45 0.53
C PHE A 206 -12.03 -0.38 -0.12
N LEU A 207 -11.92 0.22 -1.30
CA LEU A 207 -10.65 0.34 -2.02
C LEU A 207 -9.71 1.37 -1.38
N ALA A 208 -10.26 2.43 -0.79
CA ALA A 208 -9.46 3.41 -0.05
C ALA A 208 -8.88 2.79 1.23
N ALA A 209 -9.62 1.91 1.90
CA ALA A 209 -9.16 1.11 3.02
C ALA A 209 -8.22 -0.04 2.63
N ARG A 210 -7.89 -0.18 1.34
CA ARG A 210 -7.11 -1.32 0.83
C ARG A 210 -7.74 -2.67 1.16
N GLY A 211 -9.07 -2.73 1.12
CA GLY A 211 -9.83 -3.95 1.46
C GLY A 211 -9.39 -5.16 0.63
N GLU A 212 -8.95 -4.97 -0.60
CA GLU A 212 -8.41 -6.01 -1.47
C GLU A 212 -7.18 -6.74 -0.91
N GLN A 213 -6.40 -6.06 -0.05
CA GLN A 213 -5.20 -6.61 0.58
C GLN A 213 -5.46 -7.01 2.04
N TYR A 214 -6.15 -6.16 2.78
CA TYR A 214 -6.27 -6.33 4.23
C TYR A 214 -7.43 -7.24 4.63
N LEU A 215 -8.52 -7.31 3.87
CA LEU A 215 -9.59 -8.27 4.15
C LEU A 215 -9.08 -9.73 4.10
N PRO A 216 -8.32 -10.18 3.08
CA PRO A 216 -7.69 -11.49 3.13
C PRO A 216 -6.78 -11.69 4.34
N ALA A 217 -5.96 -10.68 4.70
CA ALA A 217 -5.10 -10.79 5.88
C ALA A 217 -5.90 -10.98 7.18
N LEU A 218 -6.98 -10.21 7.39
CA LEU A 218 -7.86 -10.37 8.55
C LEU A 218 -8.54 -11.75 8.59
N ILE A 219 -8.94 -12.28 7.43
CA ILE A 219 -9.49 -13.64 7.33
C ILE A 219 -8.43 -14.68 7.75
N MET A 220 -7.18 -14.52 7.29
CA MET A 220 -6.09 -15.43 7.66
C MET A 220 -5.79 -15.39 9.16
N PHE A 221 -5.82 -14.21 9.79
CA PHE A 221 -5.68 -14.07 11.24
C PHE A 221 -6.81 -14.76 12.02
N ALA A 222 -8.03 -14.73 11.48
CA ALA A 222 -9.20 -15.29 12.16
C ALA A 222 -9.33 -16.81 12.00
N VAL A 223 -8.89 -17.38 10.87
CA VAL A 223 -9.29 -18.74 10.46
C VAL A 223 -8.15 -19.75 10.56
N PHE A 224 -6.90 -19.32 10.31
CA PHE A 224 -5.81 -20.29 10.19
C PHE A 224 -5.05 -20.51 11.50
N PRO A 225 -4.62 -21.76 11.79
CA PRO A 225 -3.59 -22.05 12.78
C PRO A 225 -2.29 -21.30 12.43
N PHE A 226 -1.47 -21.00 13.41
CA PHE A 226 -0.33 -20.07 13.27
C PHE A 226 0.59 -20.34 12.07
N VAL A 227 1.05 -21.57 11.85
CA VAL A 227 1.95 -21.89 10.71
C VAL A 227 1.26 -21.63 9.38
N ASN A 228 0.02 -22.10 9.22
CA ASN A 228 -0.79 -21.85 8.01
C ASN A 228 -1.05 -20.36 7.81
N MET A 229 -1.29 -19.62 8.89
CA MET A 229 -1.47 -18.17 8.84
C MET A 229 -0.23 -17.47 8.26
N ILE A 230 0.95 -17.78 8.75
CA ILE A 230 2.20 -17.19 8.27
C ILE A 230 2.42 -17.53 6.78
N ILE A 231 2.21 -18.78 6.37
CA ILE A 231 2.37 -19.21 4.98
C ILE A 231 1.35 -18.51 4.07
N ALA A 232 0.09 -18.40 4.50
CA ALA A 232 -0.96 -17.72 3.75
C ALA A 232 -0.64 -16.21 3.58
N LEU A 233 -0.08 -15.56 4.60
CA LEU A 233 0.36 -14.16 4.52
C LEU A 233 1.55 -13.97 3.59
N LYS A 234 2.47 -14.93 3.51
CA LYS A 234 3.52 -14.92 2.49
C LYS A 234 2.95 -15.01 1.07
N LEU A 235 1.96 -15.88 0.87
CA LEU A 235 1.24 -15.97 -0.41
C LEU A 235 0.54 -14.66 -0.74
N LEU A 236 -0.14 -14.05 0.22
CA LEU A 236 -0.81 -12.76 0.02
C LEU A 236 0.14 -11.68 -0.46
N ILE A 237 1.23 -11.45 0.27
CA ILE A 237 2.19 -10.41 -0.12
C ILE A 237 2.89 -10.73 -1.43
N GLY A 238 3.18 -12.02 -1.68
CA GLY A 238 3.74 -12.49 -2.95
C GLY A 238 2.82 -12.23 -4.14
N VAL A 239 1.52 -12.48 -4.00
CA VAL A 239 0.51 -12.19 -5.06
C VAL A 239 0.42 -10.69 -5.32
N VAL A 240 0.46 -9.85 -4.28
CA VAL A 240 0.44 -8.39 -4.45
C VAL A 240 1.67 -7.92 -5.21
N TRP A 241 2.87 -8.37 -4.85
CA TRP A 241 4.10 -7.98 -5.53
C TRP A 241 4.16 -8.47 -6.98
N VAL A 242 3.91 -9.75 -7.21
CA VAL A 242 3.91 -10.32 -8.57
C VAL A 242 2.84 -9.62 -9.42
N GLY A 243 1.65 -9.37 -8.88
CA GLY A 243 0.59 -8.63 -9.56
C GLY A 243 1.02 -7.21 -9.92
N ALA A 244 1.70 -6.51 -9.01
CA ALA A 244 2.24 -5.18 -9.26
C ALA A 244 3.34 -5.21 -10.34
N GLY A 245 4.26 -6.18 -10.30
CA GLY A 245 5.30 -6.38 -11.33
C GLY A 245 4.69 -6.66 -12.70
N VAL A 246 3.71 -7.56 -12.78
CA VAL A 246 3.01 -7.90 -14.03
C VAL A 246 2.29 -6.68 -14.61
N SER A 247 1.68 -5.84 -13.78
CA SER A 247 0.99 -4.62 -14.23
C SER A 247 1.93 -3.62 -14.91
N LYS A 248 3.22 -3.70 -14.66
CA LYS A 248 4.28 -2.82 -15.19
C LYS A 248 4.97 -3.34 -16.46
N LEU A 249 4.63 -4.55 -16.92
CA LEU A 249 5.24 -5.14 -18.13
C LEU A 249 4.91 -4.37 -19.41
N GLY A 250 3.82 -3.61 -19.41
CA GLY A 250 3.41 -2.81 -20.57
C GLY A 250 4.33 -1.60 -20.81
N LEU A 251 4.49 -1.21 -22.09
CA LEU A 251 5.31 -0.07 -22.50
C LEU A 251 4.87 1.26 -21.85
N HIS A 252 3.62 1.36 -21.41
CA HIS A 252 3.09 2.55 -20.74
C HIS A 252 3.87 2.90 -19.46
N PHE A 253 4.40 1.89 -18.74
CA PHE A 253 5.09 2.12 -17.47
C PHE A 253 6.42 2.87 -17.67
N THR A 254 7.04 2.75 -18.84
CA THR A 254 8.21 3.55 -19.21
C THR A 254 7.94 5.06 -19.09
N ASN A 255 6.71 5.51 -19.38
CA ASN A 255 6.33 6.92 -19.26
C ASN A 255 6.12 7.38 -17.80
N VAL A 256 6.01 6.46 -16.85
CA VAL A 256 5.82 6.78 -15.44
C VAL A 256 7.16 7.11 -14.75
N ILE A 257 8.25 6.45 -15.15
CA ILE A 257 9.56 6.59 -14.52
C ILE A 257 10.12 8.02 -14.58
N PRO A 258 10.18 8.70 -15.74
CA PRO A 258 10.74 10.05 -15.80
C PRO A 258 10.06 11.05 -14.86
N PRO A 259 8.72 11.18 -14.82
CA PRO A 259 8.05 12.05 -13.87
C PRO A 259 8.30 11.68 -12.40
N MET A 260 8.36 10.38 -12.06
CA MET A 260 8.67 9.94 -10.70
C MET A 260 10.06 10.42 -10.27
N VAL A 261 11.07 10.23 -11.11
CA VAL A 261 12.44 10.65 -10.83
C VAL A 261 12.54 12.18 -10.77
N SER A 262 11.91 12.88 -11.72
CA SER A 262 11.89 14.35 -11.75
C SER A 262 11.22 14.95 -10.53
N ASN A 263 10.15 14.34 -10.02
CA ASN A 263 9.41 14.84 -8.85
C ASN A 263 10.09 14.52 -7.51
N SER A 264 11.05 13.59 -7.48
CA SER A 264 11.71 13.21 -6.23
C SER A 264 12.56 14.36 -5.67
N PRO A 265 12.30 14.78 -4.41
CA PRO A 265 13.12 15.81 -3.75
C PRO A 265 14.49 15.27 -3.30
N PHE A 266 14.67 13.94 -3.27
CA PHE A 266 15.91 13.26 -2.88
C PHE A 266 16.90 13.11 -4.02
N ILE A 267 16.51 13.47 -5.25
CA ILE A 267 17.39 13.47 -6.42
C ILE A 267 17.71 14.93 -6.78
N PRO A 268 18.84 15.48 -6.26
CA PRO A 268 19.20 16.89 -6.50
C PRO A 268 19.84 17.10 -7.89
N PHE A 269 20.32 16.03 -8.51
CA PHE A 269 21.11 16.10 -9.73
C PHE A 269 20.23 16.23 -10.98
N LYS A 270 20.20 17.43 -11.58
CA LYS A 270 19.42 17.68 -12.81
C LYS A 270 19.85 16.78 -13.97
N TRP A 271 21.15 16.49 -14.11
CA TRP A 271 21.66 15.62 -15.15
C TRP A 271 21.02 14.22 -15.08
N LEU A 272 20.85 13.68 -13.87
CA LEU A 272 20.22 12.37 -13.68
C LEU A 272 18.73 12.41 -14.04
N LYS A 273 18.01 13.48 -13.67
CA LYS A 273 16.61 13.66 -14.09
C LYS A 273 16.49 13.72 -15.60
N ARG A 274 17.33 14.56 -16.26
CA ARG A 274 17.36 14.73 -17.72
C ARG A 274 17.72 13.44 -18.47
N ALA A 275 18.58 12.60 -17.90
CA ALA A 275 18.97 11.31 -18.49
C ALA A 275 17.80 10.33 -18.68
N HIS A 276 16.68 10.53 -17.98
CA HIS A 276 15.45 9.73 -18.18
C HIS A 276 14.62 10.17 -19.40
N TYR A 277 15.00 11.26 -20.04
CA TYR A 277 14.35 11.76 -21.27
C TYR A 277 15.30 11.56 -22.48
N ARG A 278 14.73 11.36 -23.65
CA ARG A 278 15.47 10.98 -24.86
C ARG A 278 16.46 12.05 -25.30
N ASN A 279 15.99 13.30 -25.41
CA ASN A 279 16.80 14.45 -25.80
C ASN A 279 16.24 15.75 -25.20
N TYR A 280 16.59 16.02 -23.94
CA TYR A 280 16.15 17.23 -23.26
C TYR A 280 16.82 18.47 -23.86
N PRO A 281 16.13 19.60 -24.11
CA PRO A 281 14.69 19.83 -23.86
C PRO A 281 13.77 19.51 -25.08
N ASP A 282 14.32 19.04 -26.18
CA ASP A 282 13.59 18.95 -27.46
C ASP A 282 12.67 17.72 -27.56
N ASP A 283 13.09 16.60 -26.96
CA ASP A 283 12.33 15.35 -26.96
C ASP A 283 12.17 14.81 -25.54
N LEU A 284 11.00 15.04 -24.95
CA LEU A 284 10.66 14.59 -23.60
C LEU A 284 10.09 13.17 -23.53
N ARG A 285 10.17 12.38 -24.59
CA ARG A 285 9.85 10.95 -24.54
C ARG A 285 10.85 10.22 -23.64
N PRO A 286 10.45 9.10 -23.03
CA PRO A 286 11.33 8.32 -22.19
C PRO A 286 12.60 7.88 -22.92
N SER A 287 13.74 7.91 -22.23
CA SER A 287 15.02 7.41 -22.71
C SER A 287 15.14 5.87 -22.57
N HIS A 288 16.22 5.29 -23.10
CA HIS A 288 16.56 3.88 -22.86
C HIS A 288 16.80 3.59 -21.37
N LEU A 289 17.37 4.56 -20.62
CA LEU A 289 17.51 4.44 -19.16
C LEU A 289 16.15 4.33 -18.46
N ALA A 290 15.18 5.16 -18.84
CA ALA A 290 13.83 5.08 -18.29
C ALA A 290 13.16 3.74 -18.60
N SER A 291 13.33 3.23 -19.82
CA SER A 291 12.83 1.91 -20.21
C SER A 291 13.48 0.79 -19.40
N PHE A 292 14.80 0.83 -19.24
CA PHE A 292 15.53 -0.13 -18.38
C PHE A 292 15.02 -0.08 -16.94
N MET A 293 14.89 1.11 -16.35
CA MET A 293 14.40 1.28 -14.98
C MET A 293 12.95 0.78 -14.81
N ALA A 294 12.12 0.96 -15.82
CA ALA A 294 10.73 0.48 -15.81
C ALA A 294 10.66 -1.05 -15.80
N HIS A 295 11.42 -1.70 -16.67
CA HIS A 295 11.26 -3.14 -16.92
C HIS A 295 12.17 -4.01 -16.06
N VAL A 296 13.41 -3.60 -15.77
CA VAL A 296 14.33 -4.42 -14.96
C VAL A 296 14.05 -4.23 -13.46
N PRO A 297 14.34 -3.10 -12.79
CA PRO A 297 14.00 -2.97 -11.38
C PRO A 297 12.49 -2.88 -11.14
N GLY A 298 11.73 -2.22 -12.04
CA GLY A 298 10.30 -2.01 -11.85
C GLY A 298 9.42 -3.23 -12.14
N SER A 299 9.85 -4.20 -12.94
CA SER A 299 9.04 -5.37 -13.27
C SER A 299 9.76 -6.68 -12.94
N VAL A 300 10.96 -6.91 -13.51
CA VAL A 300 11.66 -8.20 -13.34
C VAL A 300 12.02 -8.45 -11.88
N VAL A 301 12.57 -7.44 -11.19
CA VAL A 301 12.91 -7.57 -9.75
C VAL A 301 11.66 -7.78 -8.91
N GLU A 302 10.59 -7.03 -9.19
CA GLU A 302 9.32 -7.13 -8.45
C GLU A 302 8.56 -8.44 -8.71
N ILE A 303 8.96 -9.22 -9.72
CA ILE A 303 8.46 -10.58 -9.96
C ILE A 303 9.42 -11.62 -9.39
N LEU A 304 10.71 -11.55 -9.72
CA LEU A 304 11.66 -12.61 -9.37
C LEU A 304 12.03 -12.63 -7.88
N ALA A 305 12.18 -11.46 -7.23
CA ALA A 305 12.53 -11.44 -5.82
C ALA A 305 11.40 -12.03 -4.93
N PRO A 306 10.12 -11.73 -5.12
CA PRO A 306 9.03 -12.41 -4.43
C PRO A 306 8.97 -13.91 -4.71
N LEU A 307 9.19 -14.36 -5.95
CA LEU A 307 9.24 -15.78 -6.26
C LEU A 307 10.41 -16.47 -5.53
N ALA A 308 11.57 -15.82 -5.48
CA ALA A 308 12.70 -16.32 -4.69
C ALA A 308 12.36 -16.41 -3.18
N LEU A 309 11.68 -15.40 -2.64
CA LEU A 309 11.21 -15.40 -1.24
C LEU A 309 10.21 -16.53 -0.95
N LEU A 310 9.30 -16.82 -1.89
CA LEU A 310 8.26 -17.83 -1.70
C LEU A 310 8.79 -19.27 -1.85
N PHE A 311 9.72 -19.50 -2.79
CA PHE A 311 10.10 -20.85 -3.18
C PHE A 311 11.51 -21.27 -2.73
N SER A 312 12.36 -20.35 -2.28
CA SER A 312 13.71 -20.70 -1.85
C SER A 312 13.76 -21.13 -0.38
N THR A 313 14.44 -22.23 -0.13
CA THR A 313 14.87 -22.65 1.23
C THR A 313 16.31 -22.25 1.54
N ASN A 314 17.01 -21.68 0.56
CA ASN A 314 18.38 -21.22 0.76
C ASN A 314 18.38 -19.89 1.53
N LYS A 315 19.03 -19.89 2.70
CA LYS A 315 19.12 -18.74 3.60
C LYS A 315 19.63 -17.47 2.89
N TRP A 316 20.69 -17.59 2.11
CA TRP A 316 21.32 -16.43 1.45
C TRP A 316 20.46 -15.86 0.34
N VAL A 317 19.82 -16.72 -0.46
CA VAL A 317 18.86 -16.28 -1.48
C VAL A 317 17.70 -15.51 -0.84
N THR A 318 17.16 -16.02 0.25
CA THR A 318 16.06 -15.36 0.96
C THR A 318 16.49 -14.01 1.56
N ILE A 319 17.68 -13.94 2.20
CA ILE A 319 18.20 -12.68 2.75
C ILE A 319 18.39 -11.64 1.64
N VAL A 320 19.05 -12.02 0.53
CA VAL A 320 19.29 -11.10 -0.59
C VAL A 320 17.97 -10.62 -1.19
N ALA A 321 17.04 -11.53 -1.44
CA ALA A 321 15.71 -11.17 -1.96
C ALA A 321 14.95 -10.26 -0.99
N ALA A 322 14.98 -10.51 0.33
CA ALA A 322 14.37 -9.65 1.32
C ALA A 322 14.97 -8.25 1.36
N VAL A 323 16.31 -8.15 1.30
CA VAL A 323 17.00 -6.84 1.23
C VAL A 323 16.59 -6.09 -0.04
N ILE A 324 16.57 -6.77 -1.19
CA ILE A 324 16.13 -6.18 -2.47
C ILE A 324 14.70 -5.63 -2.32
N MET A 325 13.76 -6.40 -1.77
CA MET A 325 12.37 -5.96 -1.61
C MET A 325 12.22 -4.80 -0.63
N VAL A 326 12.93 -4.81 0.49
CA VAL A 326 12.94 -3.66 1.43
C VAL A 326 13.50 -2.41 0.77
N CYS A 327 14.64 -2.52 0.08
CA CYS A 327 15.22 -1.39 -0.68
C CYS A 327 14.27 -0.89 -1.77
N PHE A 328 13.53 -1.79 -2.42
CA PHE A 328 12.54 -1.43 -3.43
C PHE A 328 11.37 -0.64 -2.83
N HIS A 329 10.84 -1.04 -1.67
CA HIS A 329 9.81 -0.27 -0.95
C HIS A 329 10.31 1.12 -0.55
N LEU A 330 11.55 1.22 -0.04
CA LEU A 330 12.16 2.51 0.31
C LEU A 330 12.37 3.39 -0.93
N PHE A 331 12.78 2.80 -2.06
CA PHE A 331 12.89 3.51 -3.34
C PHE A 331 11.54 4.06 -3.78
N ILE A 332 10.47 3.26 -3.75
CA ILE A 332 9.12 3.71 -4.10
C ILE A 332 8.70 4.90 -3.22
N ILE A 333 8.89 4.80 -1.90
CA ILE A 333 8.59 5.90 -0.96
C ILE A 333 9.37 7.17 -1.32
N SER A 334 10.64 7.03 -1.73
CA SER A 334 11.52 8.17 -2.04
C SER A 334 11.20 8.89 -3.35
N THR A 335 10.53 8.24 -4.29
CA THR A 335 10.27 8.81 -5.63
C THR A 335 8.96 9.58 -5.72
N PHE A 336 8.12 9.58 -4.69
CA PHE A 336 6.84 10.29 -4.66
C PHE A 336 6.05 10.14 -5.97
N PRO A 337 5.61 8.94 -6.33
CA PRO A 337 4.80 8.76 -7.51
C PRO A 337 3.51 9.56 -7.42
N LEU A 338 3.09 10.03 -8.59
CA LEU A 338 1.94 10.91 -8.76
C LEU A 338 0.66 10.33 -8.18
N ALA A 339 0.07 11.02 -7.21
CA ALA A 339 -1.29 10.77 -6.70
C ALA A 339 -1.57 9.34 -6.22
N VAL A 340 -0.56 8.52 -6.01
CA VAL A 340 -0.73 7.17 -5.47
C VAL A 340 -0.33 7.17 -4.01
N PRO A 341 -1.20 6.74 -3.09
CA PRO A 341 -0.83 6.53 -1.70
C PRO A 341 0.27 5.47 -1.59
N LEU A 342 1.33 5.77 -0.84
CA LEU A 342 2.52 4.91 -0.71
C LEU A 342 2.65 4.29 0.68
N GLU A 343 1.75 4.61 1.55
CA GLU A 343 1.77 4.30 2.99
C GLU A 343 1.92 2.80 3.25
N TRP A 344 1.25 1.98 2.44
CA TRP A 344 1.32 0.53 2.53
C TRP A 344 2.73 -0.04 2.34
N ASN A 345 3.64 0.70 1.67
CA ASN A 345 5.04 0.28 1.53
C ASN A 345 5.76 0.21 2.88
N VAL A 346 5.36 1.01 3.87
CA VAL A 346 5.92 0.94 5.23
C VAL A 346 5.59 -0.40 5.88
N LEU A 347 4.32 -0.80 5.83
CA LEU A 347 3.89 -2.10 6.36
C LEU A 347 4.53 -3.26 5.58
N PHE A 348 4.63 -3.16 4.26
CA PHE A 348 5.19 -4.23 3.43
C PHE A 348 6.69 -4.40 3.62
N ALA A 349 7.44 -3.32 3.86
CA ALA A 349 8.85 -3.41 4.24
C ALA A 349 9.02 -4.19 5.56
N TYR A 350 8.18 -3.90 6.57
CA TYR A 350 8.17 -4.65 7.82
C TYR A 350 7.71 -6.11 7.61
N ALA A 351 6.63 -6.32 6.86
CA ALA A 351 6.11 -7.65 6.54
C ALA A 351 7.16 -8.52 5.82
N THR A 352 7.97 -7.94 4.94
CA THR A 352 9.07 -8.64 4.27
C THR A 352 10.05 -9.22 5.31
N VAL A 353 10.47 -8.39 6.27
CA VAL A 353 11.40 -8.81 7.31
C VAL A 353 10.76 -9.86 8.22
N LEU A 354 9.56 -9.60 8.74
CA LEU A 354 8.88 -10.52 9.64
C LEU A 354 8.57 -11.87 8.99
N LEU A 355 7.91 -11.87 7.83
CA LEU A 355 7.41 -13.10 7.22
C LEU A 355 8.54 -13.98 6.66
N PHE A 356 9.60 -13.39 6.10
CA PHE A 356 10.63 -14.16 5.42
C PHE A 356 11.95 -14.32 6.20
N LEU A 357 12.25 -13.43 7.14
CA LEU A 357 13.42 -13.55 8.01
C LEU A 357 13.04 -13.98 9.43
N GLY A 358 11.88 -13.55 9.94
CA GLY A 358 11.36 -14.00 11.23
C GLY A 358 10.84 -15.44 11.18
N PHE A 359 10.16 -15.81 10.08
CA PHE A 359 9.57 -17.13 9.83
C PHE A 359 10.06 -17.72 8.51
N PRO A 360 11.35 -18.06 8.38
CA PRO A 360 11.91 -18.47 7.13
C PRO A 360 11.47 -19.87 6.68
N ALA A 361 11.52 -20.12 5.36
CA ALA A 361 11.11 -21.38 4.76
C ALA A 361 11.90 -22.59 5.28
N TRP A 362 13.19 -22.42 5.61
CA TRP A 362 14.03 -23.49 6.16
C TRP A 362 13.72 -23.87 7.60
N ASN A 363 12.84 -23.15 8.28
CA ASN A 363 12.39 -23.42 9.66
C ASN A 363 10.93 -23.90 9.73
N GLY A 364 10.41 -24.53 8.68
CA GLY A 364 9.04 -25.08 8.68
C GLY A 364 7.96 -24.07 8.30
N TYR A 365 8.31 -23.01 7.58
CA TYR A 365 7.37 -22.03 7.05
C TYR A 365 7.46 -21.89 5.52
N ALA A 366 7.82 -22.97 4.83
CA ALA A 366 7.76 -23.06 3.37
C ALA A 366 6.31 -23.29 2.91
N LEU A 367 6.03 -23.05 1.63
CA LEU A 367 4.66 -23.23 1.10
C LEU A 367 4.12 -24.66 1.26
N TRP A 368 4.99 -25.65 1.18
CA TRP A 368 4.65 -27.08 1.34
C TRP A 368 4.50 -27.51 2.81
N ASP A 369 4.87 -26.67 3.77
CA ASP A 369 4.65 -26.92 5.21
C ASP A 369 3.22 -26.56 5.66
N MET A 370 2.41 -26.00 4.75
CA MET A 370 0.99 -25.75 5.02
C MET A 370 0.26 -27.10 5.20
N SER A 371 -0.57 -27.20 6.23
CA SER A 371 -1.29 -28.43 6.54
C SER A 371 -2.81 -28.20 6.42
N PRO A 372 -3.51 -28.96 5.56
CA PRO A 372 -2.97 -29.88 4.55
C PRO A 372 -2.27 -29.12 3.39
N ALA A 373 -1.29 -29.76 2.73
CA ALA A 373 -0.46 -29.09 1.69
C ALA A 373 -1.26 -28.50 0.52
N TRP A 374 -2.37 -29.13 0.10
CA TRP A 374 -3.24 -28.64 -0.96
C TRP A 374 -3.89 -27.28 -0.64
N LEU A 375 -3.98 -26.92 0.66
CA LEU A 375 -4.55 -25.66 1.10
C LEU A 375 -3.77 -24.45 0.54
N ALA A 376 -2.44 -24.57 0.36
CA ALA A 376 -1.63 -23.53 -0.26
C ALA A 376 -2.14 -23.18 -1.67
N LEU A 377 -2.55 -24.18 -2.46
CA LEU A 377 -3.08 -23.96 -3.81
C LEU A 377 -4.46 -23.28 -3.76
N VAL A 378 -5.31 -23.65 -2.81
CA VAL A 378 -6.63 -23.01 -2.63
C VAL A 378 -6.46 -21.56 -2.21
N VAL A 379 -5.58 -21.28 -1.26
CA VAL A 379 -5.28 -19.92 -0.83
C VAL A 379 -4.71 -19.10 -1.99
N ALA A 380 -3.74 -19.63 -2.73
CA ALA A 380 -3.18 -18.95 -3.90
C ALA A 380 -4.25 -18.64 -4.96
N ALA A 381 -5.12 -19.61 -5.27
CA ALA A 381 -6.22 -19.43 -6.22
C ALA A 381 -7.22 -18.35 -5.75
N ALA A 382 -7.58 -18.35 -4.47
CA ALA A 382 -8.45 -17.35 -3.88
C ALA A 382 -7.84 -15.95 -3.92
N LEU A 383 -6.55 -15.81 -3.63
CA LEU A 383 -5.83 -14.54 -3.69
C LEU A 383 -5.67 -14.01 -5.12
N LEU A 384 -5.46 -14.89 -6.09
CA LEU A 384 -5.33 -14.52 -7.50
C LEU A 384 -6.67 -14.13 -8.12
N PHE A 385 -7.80 -14.55 -7.55
CA PHE A 385 -9.12 -14.22 -8.07
C PHE A 385 -9.34 -12.72 -8.24
N TYR A 386 -8.97 -11.92 -7.24
CA TYR A 386 -9.22 -10.48 -7.26
C TYR A 386 -8.38 -9.73 -8.31
N PRO A 387 -7.04 -9.94 -8.42
CA PRO A 387 -6.24 -9.35 -9.50
C PRO A 387 -6.71 -9.80 -10.89
N ILE A 388 -7.08 -11.07 -11.06
CA ILE A 388 -7.60 -11.59 -12.33
C ILE A 388 -8.92 -10.91 -12.67
N LEU A 389 -9.87 -10.83 -11.71
CA LEU A 389 -11.11 -10.11 -11.90
C LEU A 389 -10.87 -8.65 -12.29
N GLY A 390 -9.86 -7.99 -11.68
CA GLY A 390 -9.49 -6.61 -11.98
C GLY A 390 -9.00 -6.39 -13.41
N ASN A 391 -8.33 -7.37 -14.00
CA ASN A 391 -7.90 -7.32 -15.40
C ASN A 391 -9.07 -7.46 -16.38
N PHE A 392 -10.03 -8.35 -16.10
CA PHE A 392 -11.19 -8.59 -16.99
C PHE A 392 -12.33 -7.61 -16.73
N ARG A 393 -12.52 -7.18 -15.51
CA ARG A 393 -13.63 -6.32 -15.09
C ARG A 393 -13.15 -5.18 -14.18
N PRO A 394 -12.31 -4.25 -14.72
CA PRO A 394 -11.79 -3.12 -13.95
C PRO A 394 -12.90 -2.19 -13.43
N ASP A 395 -14.05 -2.17 -14.11
CA ASP A 395 -15.25 -1.43 -13.67
C ASP A 395 -15.79 -1.90 -12.31
N LYS A 396 -15.47 -3.14 -11.89
CA LYS A 396 -15.94 -3.73 -10.61
C LYS A 396 -14.95 -3.56 -9.46
N VAL A 397 -13.66 -3.64 -9.75
CA VAL A 397 -12.61 -3.70 -8.72
C VAL A 397 -11.77 -2.43 -8.62
N SER A 398 -11.99 -1.45 -9.47
CA SER A 398 -11.32 -0.14 -9.43
C SER A 398 -12.32 1.00 -9.38
N PHE A 399 -11.97 2.09 -8.72
CA PHE A 399 -12.73 3.34 -8.79
C PHE A 399 -12.23 4.27 -9.91
N LEU A 400 -11.06 4.01 -10.51
CA LEU A 400 -10.47 4.84 -11.56
C LEU A 400 -11.39 5.04 -12.77
N PRO A 401 -12.10 4.03 -13.31
CA PRO A 401 -13.06 4.22 -14.40
C PRO A 401 -14.20 5.18 -14.06
N SER A 402 -14.55 5.32 -12.79
CA SER A 402 -15.61 6.25 -12.37
C SER A 402 -15.16 7.70 -12.25
N MET A 403 -13.87 7.95 -12.43
CA MET A 403 -13.27 9.31 -12.47
C MET A 403 -13.10 9.83 -13.92
N ARG A 404 -13.50 9.06 -14.93
CA ARG A 404 -13.45 9.43 -16.35
C ARG A 404 -14.65 10.27 -16.74
#